data_4c55d6f513477e0c16f61294e506a6a2
#
_entry.id   4c55d6f513477e0c16f61294e506a6a2
#
_cell.length_a   1.000
_cell.length_b   1.000
_cell.length_c   1.000
_cell.angle_alpha   90.00
_cell.angle_beta   90.00
_cell.angle_gamma   90.00
#
_symmetry.space_group_name_H-M   'P 1'
#
loop_
_entity.id
_entity.type
_entity.pdbx_description
1 polymer ?
#
loop_
_entity_poly.entity_id
_entity_poly.type
_entity_poly.pdbx_seq_one_letter_code
_entity_poly.pdbx_strand_id
1 'polypeptide(L)'
;VYSNYTLTDANPSYEITGDLSSIASFSDTIVKEISNANGKFVSISVPLAAEHCYITQLITVNTFYGQLASIIFVIVACAVITGIILHTIFNHMINHPVQELQVRMKHISEGNFERDSSIEWQHELGDIGRSINDLAEDVKTLMDQRIRDENEKREYEYKMLQSQINPHCLYNTLNSIKWMATIQNAPGIAEMTTALSRLLKNIAKGTEKAVPLSAELSLLDDYFTIQKYRYGGTISLEYRIDDEAALSCLIPRFTLQPVVENSIFHGIEPKGTPGTITIHIFRKNDAILQIDITDDGVGMTEEQARQLLSENKNEKTEFFREIGVSNVHKRLQYEFGEDYGLRVESRLSEFTTVSVLLPFAPQEDIG
;
A
#
# COMPACT_ATOMS: atom_id res chain seq x y z
N VAL A 1 26.11 -38.03 -85.03
CA VAL A 1 27.42 -37.99 -85.69
C VAL A 1 27.26 -37.40 -87.08
N TYR A 2 28.10 -36.42 -87.45
CA TYR A 2 28.09 -35.76 -88.75
C TYR A 2 29.40 -36.00 -89.44
N SER A 3 29.35 -36.39 -90.68
CA SER A 3 30.53 -36.49 -91.57
C SER A 3 30.25 -35.60 -92.80
N ASN A 4 31.23 -34.87 -93.29
CA ASN A 4 31.11 -33.97 -94.46
C ASN A 4 29.83 -33.13 -94.45
N TYR A 5 29.46 -32.55 -93.27
CA TYR A 5 28.26 -31.70 -93.05
C TYR A 5 26.91 -32.48 -93.24
N THR A 6 26.92 -33.78 -93.29
CA THR A 6 25.73 -34.59 -93.34
C THR A 6 25.51 -35.41 -92.07
N LEU A 7 24.25 -35.56 -91.62
CA LEU A 7 23.92 -36.35 -90.46
C LEU A 7 24.02 -37.86 -90.93
N THR A 8 24.95 -38.61 -90.32
CA THR A 8 25.20 -40.04 -90.70
C THR A 8 24.54 -40.97 -89.72
N ASP A 9 24.35 -40.62 -88.48
CA ASP A 9 23.69 -41.46 -87.51
C ASP A 9 23.04 -40.48 -86.41
N ALA A 10 21.74 -40.46 -86.37
CA ALA A 10 20.99 -39.62 -85.41
C ALA A 10 19.97 -40.42 -84.65
N ASN A 11 19.80 -40.20 -83.42
CA ASN A 11 18.69 -40.75 -82.68
C ASN A 11 17.40 -40.22 -83.29
N PRO A 12 16.48 -41.08 -83.77
CA PRO A 12 15.27 -40.67 -84.46
C PRO A 12 14.29 -39.79 -83.59
N SER A 13 14.57 -39.68 -82.32
CA SER A 13 13.76 -38.85 -81.43
C SER A 13 14.06 -37.33 -81.53
N TYR A 14 15.08 -36.93 -82.35
CA TYR A 14 15.46 -35.50 -82.44
C TYR A 14 15.62 -35.13 -83.94
N GLU A 15 14.76 -34.27 -84.38
CA GLU A 15 14.88 -33.69 -85.71
C GLU A 15 15.71 -32.34 -85.56
N ILE A 16 16.94 -32.40 -86.16
CA ILE A 16 17.85 -31.23 -86.10
C ILE A 16 17.67 -30.42 -87.35
N THR A 17 17.04 -29.29 -87.27
CA THR A 17 16.90 -28.30 -88.31
C THR A 17 17.91 -27.16 -88.06
N GLY A 18 19.05 -27.18 -88.70
CA GLY A 18 20.06 -26.13 -88.60
C GLY A 18 21.09 -26.25 -89.73
N ASP A 19 21.56 -25.12 -90.24
CA ASP A 19 22.60 -25.06 -91.23
C ASP A 19 23.96 -25.34 -90.59
N LEU A 20 24.51 -26.50 -90.86
CA LEU A 20 25.83 -26.94 -90.40
C LEU A 20 26.96 -26.58 -91.39
N SER A 21 26.67 -25.85 -92.45
CA SER A 21 27.66 -25.46 -93.45
C SER A 21 28.73 -24.43 -92.95
N SER A 22 28.51 -23.84 -91.78
CA SER A 22 29.46 -22.88 -91.18
C SER A 22 30.61 -23.51 -90.40
N ILE A 23 30.76 -24.84 -90.37
CA ILE A 23 31.84 -25.53 -89.66
C ILE A 23 33.08 -25.58 -90.60
N ALA A 24 34.00 -24.63 -90.42
CA ALA A 24 35.13 -24.47 -91.31
C ALA A 24 36.35 -25.33 -91.00
N SER A 25 36.49 -25.90 -89.83
CA SER A 25 37.63 -26.75 -89.45
C SER A 25 37.25 -27.84 -88.41
N PHE A 26 37.91 -29.00 -88.45
CA PHE A 26 37.72 -30.10 -87.46
C PHE A 26 38.60 -29.96 -86.23
N SER A 27 39.03 -28.75 -85.88
CA SER A 27 39.97 -28.51 -84.76
C SER A 27 39.36 -28.01 -83.47
N ASP A 28 38.14 -27.43 -83.55
CA ASP A 28 37.64 -26.70 -82.41
C ASP A 28 36.31 -27.30 -81.84
N THR A 29 36.14 -27.23 -80.53
CA THR A 29 34.88 -27.54 -79.92
C THR A 29 33.88 -26.46 -80.20
N ILE A 30 32.73 -26.83 -80.74
CA ILE A 30 31.67 -25.89 -81.11
C ILE A 30 30.49 -25.98 -80.13
N VAL A 31 30.17 -24.86 -79.54
CA VAL A 31 28.99 -24.74 -78.69
C VAL A 31 27.97 -23.83 -79.41
N LYS A 32 26.78 -24.35 -79.68
CA LYS A 32 25.69 -23.61 -80.29
C LYS A 32 24.38 -23.82 -79.58
N GLU A 33 23.60 -22.75 -79.43
CA GLU A 33 22.20 -22.91 -79.04
C GLU A 33 21.36 -23.31 -80.24
N ILE A 34 20.60 -24.35 -80.11
CA ILE A 34 19.70 -24.88 -81.12
C ILE A 34 18.26 -24.79 -80.54
N SER A 35 17.34 -24.17 -81.26
CA SER A 35 15.95 -24.16 -80.91
C SER A 35 15.15 -24.95 -81.94
N ASN A 36 14.37 -25.91 -81.50
CA ASN A 36 13.44 -26.69 -82.37
C ASN A 36 12.06 -26.78 -81.71
N ALA A 37 11.12 -27.48 -82.38
CA ALA A 37 9.77 -27.69 -81.91
C ALA A 37 9.70 -28.33 -80.47
N ASN A 38 10.75 -29.07 -80.06
CA ASN A 38 10.85 -29.76 -78.80
C ASN A 38 11.55 -28.96 -77.70
N GLY A 39 12.01 -27.74 -77.98
CA GLY A 39 12.62 -26.85 -77.00
C GLY A 39 13.94 -26.23 -77.40
N LYS A 40 14.56 -25.56 -76.43
CA LYS A 40 15.92 -24.98 -76.58
C LYS A 40 16.98 -25.97 -76.06
N PHE A 41 17.97 -26.18 -76.87
CA PHE A 41 19.08 -27.09 -76.56
C PHE A 41 20.42 -26.39 -76.73
N VAL A 42 21.40 -26.73 -75.96
CA VAL A 42 22.81 -26.37 -76.20
C VAL A 42 23.45 -27.61 -76.82
N SER A 43 23.96 -27.49 -78.06
CA SER A 43 24.76 -28.53 -78.70
C SER A 43 26.22 -28.27 -78.42
N ILE A 44 26.89 -29.24 -77.90
CA ILE A 44 28.35 -29.24 -77.70
C ILE A 44 28.88 -30.29 -78.67
N SER A 45 29.63 -29.83 -79.70
CA SER A 45 30.21 -30.67 -80.70
C SER A 45 31.73 -30.72 -80.51
N VAL A 46 32.27 -31.87 -80.21
CA VAL A 46 33.71 -32.11 -80.04
C VAL A 46 34.27 -32.80 -81.29
N PRO A 47 35.35 -32.28 -81.89
CA PRO A 47 35.93 -32.89 -83.09
C PRO A 47 36.64 -34.18 -82.73
N LEU A 48 36.47 -35.22 -83.53
CA LEU A 48 37.30 -36.38 -83.60
C LEU A 48 38.24 -36.25 -84.82
N ALA A 49 39.41 -35.71 -84.64
CA ALA A 49 40.34 -35.32 -85.67
C ALA A 49 40.79 -36.53 -86.54
N ALA A 50 40.85 -37.73 -85.95
CA ALA A 50 41.27 -38.95 -86.68
C ALA A 50 40.24 -39.47 -87.70
N GLU A 51 38.96 -39.10 -87.52
CA GLU A 51 37.83 -39.64 -88.35
C GLU A 51 37.12 -38.55 -89.12
N HIS A 52 37.58 -37.27 -89.10
CA HIS A 52 36.93 -36.14 -89.71
C HIS A 52 35.45 -35.97 -89.36
N CYS A 53 35.06 -36.24 -88.10
CA CYS A 53 33.69 -36.16 -87.60
C CYS A 53 33.60 -35.43 -86.27
N TYR A 54 32.36 -35.03 -85.89
CA TYR A 54 32.06 -34.40 -84.56
C TYR A 54 31.15 -35.37 -83.81
N ILE A 55 31.42 -35.51 -82.50
CA ILE A 55 30.49 -36.08 -81.54
C ILE A 55 29.72 -34.87 -80.95
N THR A 56 28.43 -34.87 -81.13
CA THR A 56 27.56 -33.79 -80.66
C THR A 56 26.64 -34.31 -79.52
N GLN A 57 26.75 -33.67 -78.38
CA GLN A 57 25.85 -33.89 -77.26
C GLN A 57 24.84 -32.76 -77.18
N LEU A 58 23.55 -33.06 -77.08
CA LEU A 58 22.48 -32.07 -76.90
C LEU A 58 22.10 -32.06 -75.43
N ILE A 59 22.13 -30.91 -74.83
CA ILE A 59 21.71 -30.69 -73.45
C ILE A 59 20.47 -29.77 -73.46
N THR A 60 19.37 -30.24 -72.86
CA THR A 60 18.14 -29.43 -72.76
C THR A 60 18.32 -28.30 -71.79
N VAL A 61 18.19 -27.04 -72.24
CA VAL A 61 18.32 -25.85 -71.36
C VAL A 61 17.24 -25.80 -70.30
N ASN A 62 16.02 -26.26 -70.59
CA ASN A 62 14.92 -26.22 -69.61
C ASN A 62 15.14 -27.13 -68.39
N THR A 63 15.81 -28.27 -68.56
CA THR A 63 16.11 -29.18 -67.42
C THR A 63 17.16 -28.57 -66.50
N PHE A 64 18.14 -27.86 -67.01
CA PHE A 64 19.16 -27.16 -66.22
C PHE A 64 18.57 -26.03 -65.37
N TYR A 65 17.78 -25.15 -66.00
CA TYR A 65 17.15 -24.03 -65.30
C TYR A 65 16.12 -24.54 -64.29
N GLY A 66 15.37 -25.60 -64.58
CA GLY A 66 14.42 -26.18 -63.67
C GLY A 66 15.09 -26.77 -62.40
N GLN A 67 16.22 -27.47 -62.60
CA GLN A 67 17.02 -27.98 -61.46
C GLN A 67 17.63 -26.86 -60.63
N LEU A 68 18.20 -25.83 -61.26
CA LEU A 68 18.76 -24.67 -60.59
C LEU A 68 17.68 -23.93 -59.78
N ALA A 69 16.50 -23.71 -60.33
CA ALA A 69 15.36 -23.04 -59.68
C ALA A 69 14.91 -23.87 -58.43
N SER A 70 14.84 -25.19 -58.52
CA SER A 70 14.46 -26.04 -57.39
C SER A 70 15.48 -26.00 -56.27
N ILE A 71 16.78 -25.97 -56.59
CA ILE A 71 17.86 -25.84 -55.59
C ILE A 71 17.78 -24.48 -54.87
N ILE A 72 17.60 -23.40 -55.63
CA ILE A 72 17.44 -22.05 -55.06
C ILE A 72 16.21 -21.98 -54.15
N PHE A 73 15.08 -22.57 -54.58
CA PHE A 73 13.85 -22.64 -53.74
C PHE A 73 14.10 -23.37 -52.41
N VAL A 74 14.78 -24.52 -52.43
CA VAL A 74 15.13 -25.27 -51.23
C VAL A 74 16.03 -24.47 -50.32
N ILE A 75 17.04 -23.76 -50.83
CA ILE A 75 17.93 -22.93 -50.04
C ILE A 75 17.15 -21.78 -49.37
N VAL A 76 16.29 -21.09 -50.12
CA VAL A 76 15.45 -20.02 -49.59
C VAL A 76 14.49 -20.55 -48.51
N ALA A 77 13.83 -21.68 -48.78
CA ALA A 77 12.96 -22.30 -47.80
C ALA A 77 13.67 -22.70 -46.52
N CYS A 78 14.88 -23.29 -46.61
CA CYS A 78 15.70 -23.60 -45.46
C CYS A 78 16.12 -22.33 -44.68
N ALA A 79 16.50 -21.26 -45.38
CA ALA A 79 16.88 -20.01 -44.76
C ALA A 79 15.70 -19.36 -44.00
N VAL A 80 14.50 -19.37 -44.58
CA VAL A 80 13.28 -18.87 -43.92
C VAL A 80 12.92 -19.71 -42.69
N ILE A 81 12.95 -21.04 -42.79
CA ILE A 81 12.67 -21.94 -41.66
C ILE A 81 13.69 -21.69 -40.55
N THR A 82 14.97 -21.62 -40.87
CA THR A 82 16.03 -21.34 -39.89
C THR A 82 15.83 -19.96 -39.23
N GLY A 83 15.44 -18.96 -40.01
CA GLY A 83 15.14 -17.61 -39.49
C GLY A 83 13.96 -17.62 -38.51
N ILE A 84 12.89 -18.37 -38.82
CA ILE A 84 11.73 -18.51 -37.92
C ILE A 84 12.14 -19.23 -36.62
N ILE A 85 12.92 -20.32 -36.74
CA ILE A 85 13.40 -21.05 -35.56
C ILE A 85 14.26 -20.16 -34.68
N LEU A 86 15.23 -19.44 -35.23
CA LEU A 86 16.07 -18.51 -34.49
C LEU A 86 15.27 -17.38 -33.85
N HIS A 87 14.30 -16.83 -34.56
CA HIS A 87 13.42 -15.80 -34.01
C HIS A 87 12.61 -16.31 -32.83
N THR A 88 12.01 -17.51 -32.93
CA THR A 88 11.25 -18.09 -31.82
C THR A 88 12.11 -18.40 -30.60
N ILE A 89 13.32 -18.94 -30.81
CA ILE A 89 14.30 -19.19 -29.74
C ILE A 89 14.68 -17.87 -29.07
N PHE A 90 15.04 -16.86 -29.84
CA PHE A 90 15.43 -15.55 -29.31
C PHE A 90 14.32 -14.88 -28.49
N ASN A 91 13.11 -14.95 -29.03
CA ASN A 91 11.94 -14.38 -28.34
C ASN A 91 11.67 -15.09 -27.00
N HIS A 92 11.75 -16.43 -26.99
CA HIS A 92 11.47 -17.21 -25.78
C HIS A 92 12.60 -17.13 -24.74
N MET A 93 13.87 -17.14 -25.17
CA MET A 93 15.02 -17.18 -24.26
C MET A 93 15.46 -15.80 -23.77
N ILE A 94 15.16 -14.74 -24.50
CA ILE A 94 15.66 -13.38 -24.17
C ILE A 94 14.53 -12.37 -24.00
N ASN A 95 13.70 -12.18 -25.02
CA ASN A 95 12.72 -11.09 -24.99
C ASN A 95 11.68 -11.27 -23.87
N HIS A 96 11.10 -12.46 -23.74
CA HIS A 96 10.07 -12.75 -22.75
C HIS A 96 10.61 -12.61 -21.32
N PRO A 97 11.73 -13.24 -20.93
CA PRO A 97 12.29 -13.05 -19.59
C PRO A 97 12.67 -11.60 -19.27
N VAL A 98 13.24 -10.86 -20.23
CA VAL A 98 13.56 -9.44 -20.01
C VAL A 98 12.31 -8.60 -19.74
N GLN A 99 11.22 -8.87 -20.46
CA GLN A 99 9.94 -8.19 -20.21
C GLN A 99 9.39 -8.51 -18.80
N GLU A 100 9.46 -9.75 -18.37
CA GLU A 100 9.02 -10.15 -17.01
C GLU A 100 9.88 -9.46 -15.92
N LEU A 101 11.20 -9.38 -16.11
CA LEU A 101 12.06 -8.63 -15.21
C LEU A 101 11.69 -7.14 -15.15
N GLN A 102 11.37 -6.53 -16.30
CA GLN A 102 10.92 -5.13 -16.32
C GLN A 102 9.58 -4.93 -15.59
N VAL A 103 8.63 -5.84 -15.78
CA VAL A 103 7.33 -5.80 -15.07
C VAL A 103 7.58 -5.94 -13.56
N ARG A 104 8.44 -6.86 -13.16
CA ARG A 104 8.80 -7.03 -11.74
C ARG A 104 9.42 -5.77 -11.13
N MET A 105 10.37 -5.14 -11.82
CA MET A 105 10.97 -3.87 -11.37
C MET A 105 9.92 -2.77 -11.21
N LYS A 106 8.92 -2.73 -12.10
CA LYS A 106 7.80 -1.79 -11.99
C LYS A 106 6.96 -2.06 -10.75
N HIS A 107 6.60 -3.31 -10.47
CA HIS A 107 5.87 -3.69 -9.25
C HIS A 107 6.62 -3.29 -7.98
N ILE A 108 7.95 -3.49 -7.95
CA ILE A 108 8.79 -3.04 -6.82
C ILE A 108 8.72 -1.52 -6.66
N SER A 109 8.76 -0.77 -7.76
CA SER A 109 8.66 0.71 -7.72
C SER A 109 7.28 1.20 -7.24
N GLU A 110 6.23 0.39 -7.40
CA GLU A 110 4.87 0.63 -6.92
C GLU A 110 4.66 0.15 -5.47
N GLY A 111 5.71 -0.39 -4.83
CA GLY A 111 5.69 -0.82 -3.42
C GLY A 111 5.36 -2.30 -3.18
N ASN A 112 5.30 -3.13 -4.23
CA ASN A 112 5.16 -4.57 -4.08
C ASN A 112 6.53 -5.24 -3.96
N PHE A 113 6.93 -5.54 -2.72
CA PHE A 113 8.20 -6.19 -2.39
C PHE A 113 8.07 -7.71 -2.16
N GLU A 114 6.89 -8.33 -2.41
CA GLU A 114 6.74 -9.77 -2.26
C GLU A 114 7.59 -10.52 -3.28
N ARG A 115 8.28 -11.60 -2.85
CA ARG A 115 9.15 -12.38 -3.72
C ARG A 115 8.36 -12.99 -4.88
N ASP A 116 8.83 -12.80 -6.12
CA ASP A 116 8.24 -13.36 -7.33
C ASP A 116 9.13 -14.47 -7.87
N SER A 117 8.76 -15.73 -7.60
CA SER A 117 9.53 -16.89 -8.06
C SER A 117 9.42 -17.14 -9.56
N SER A 118 8.49 -16.49 -10.27
CA SER A 118 8.30 -16.70 -11.73
C SER A 118 9.50 -16.22 -12.55
N ILE A 119 10.28 -15.28 -12.02
CA ILE A 119 11.48 -14.71 -12.67
C ILE A 119 12.78 -15.43 -12.27
N GLU A 120 12.72 -16.50 -11.49
CA GLU A 120 13.91 -17.24 -11.00
C GLU A 120 14.21 -18.48 -11.86
N TRP A 121 14.47 -18.28 -13.15
CA TRP A 121 14.79 -19.37 -14.06
C TRP A 121 16.17 -20.00 -13.77
N GLN A 122 16.45 -21.16 -14.40
CA GLN A 122 17.71 -21.90 -14.23
C GLN A 122 18.85 -21.43 -15.19
N HIS A 123 18.86 -20.17 -15.61
CA HIS A 123 19.85 -19.60 -16.50
C HIS A 123 20.25 -18.18 -16.02
N GLU A 124 21.18 -17.51 -16.71
CA GLU A 124 21.80 -16.23 -16.29
C GLU A 124 20.76 -15.12 -16.01
N LEU A 125 19.68 -15.07 -16.79
CA LEU A 125 18.59 -14.10 -16.53
C LEU A 125 17.82 -14.43 -15.24
N GLY A 126 17.76 -15.71 -14.86
CA GLY A 126 17.18 -16.13 -13.58
C GLY A 126 18.04 -15.72 -12.38
N ASP A 127 19.38 -15.66 -12.54
CA ASP A 127 20.28 -15.11 -11.52
C ASP A 127 20.01 -13.63 -11.29
N ILE A 128 19.73 -12.88 -12.36
CA ILE A 128 19.27 -11.49 -12.28
C ILE A 128 17.94 -11.40 -11.57
N GLY A 129 16.98 -12.30 -11.89
CA GLY A 129 15.68 -12.37 -11.24
C GLY A 129 15.79 -12.59 -9.72
N ARG A 130 16.66 -13.54 -9.30
CA ARG A 130 16.98 -13.76 -7.88
C ARG A 130 17.56 -12.51 -7.23
N SER A 131 18.53 -11.88 -7.87
CA SER A 131 19.15 -10.64 -7.34
C SER A 131 18.15 -9.50 -7.19
N ILE A 132 17.17 -9.37 -8.11
CA ILE A 132 16.09 -8.37 -8.02
C ILE A 132 15.17 -8.69 -6.84
N ASN A 133 14.80 -9.95 -6.63
CA ASN A 133 13.98 -10.37 -5.51
C ASN A 133 14.69 -10.14 -4.16
N ASP A 134 15.97 -10.50 -4.06
CA ASP A 134 16.78 -10.29 -2.86
C ASP A 134 16.91 -8.79 -2.54
N LEU A 135 17.13 -7.96 -3.56
CA LEU A 135 17.16 -6.50 -3.41
C LEU A 135 15.80 -5.95 -2.94
N ALA A 136 14.68 -6.48 -3.46
CA ALA A 136 13.34 -6.07 -3.02
C ALA A 136 13.10 -6.40 -1.54
N GLU A 137 13.55 -7.57 -1.07
CA GLU A 137 13.48 -7.99 0.33
C GLU A 137 14.34 -7.12 1.24
N ASP A 138 15.56 -6.79 0.81
CA ASP A 138 16.45 -5.87 1.53
C ASP A 138 15.83 -4.47 1.65
N VAL A 139 15.26 -3.93 0.55
CA VAL A 139 14.58 -2.63 0.56
C VAL A 139 13.39 -2.65 1.52
N LYS A 140 12.56 -3.70 1.52
CA LYS A 140 11.45 -3.86 2.45
C LYS A 140 11.94 -3.82 3.90
N THR A 141 12.98 -4.60 4.20
CA THR A 141 13.56 -4.68 5.55
C THR A 141 14.08 -3.32 6.02
N LEU A 142 14.79 -2.59 5.13
CA LEU A 142 15.29 -1.24 5.43
C LEU A 142 14.16 -0.23 5.63
N MET A 143 13.08 -0.32 4.85
CA MET A 143 11.90 0.53 5.04
C MET A 143 11.21 0.28 6.38
N ASP A 144 11.01 -1.00 6.74
CA ASP A 144 10.41 -1.39 8.02
C ASP A 144 11.29 -0.95 9.21
N GLN A 145 12.61 -1.03 9.07
CA GLN A 145 13.54 -0.53 10.07
C GLN A 145 13.45 1.00 10.17
N ARG A 146 13.41 1.71 9.05
CA ARG A 146 13.28 3.17 9.02
C ARG A 146 12.00 3.67 9.70
N ILE A 147 10.88 2.96 9.48
CA ILE A 147 9.60 3.28 10.13
C ILE A 147 9.71 3.08 11.65
N ARG A 148 10.36 2.00 12.11
CA ARG A 148 10.60 1.76 13.54
C ARG A 148 11.47 2.85 14.16
N ASP A 149 12.60 3.16 13.52
CA ASP A 149 13.53 4.18 14.00
C ASP A 149 12.87 5.57 14.09
N GLU A 150 12.04 5.92 13.10
CA GLU A 150 11.30 7.18 13.09
C GLU A 150 10.25 7.24 14.21
N ASN A 151 9.55 6.13 14.48
CA ASN A 151 8.60 6.04 15.58
C ASN A 151 9.30 6.12 16.95
N GLU A 152 10.43 5.42 17.11
CA GLU A 152 11.24 5.54 18.33
C GLU A 152 11.76 6.95 18.54
N LYS A 153 12.26 7.60 17.48
CA LYS A 153 12.71 8.98 17.53
C LYS A 153 11.59 9.92 17.98
N ARG A 154 10.39 9.78 17.40
CA ARG A 154 9.22 10.59 17.82
C ARG A 154 8.86 10.35 19.29
N GLU A 155 8.95 9.10 19.75
CA GLU A 155 8.70 8.78 21.15
C GLU A 155 9.76 9.43 22.08
N TYR A 156 11.04 9.40 21.70
CA TYR A 156 12.09 10.08 22.44
C TYR A 156 11.93 11.61 22.43
N GLU A 157 11.59 12.21 21.30
CA GLU A 157 11.31 13.65 21.21
C GLU A 157 10.12 14.02 22.10
N TYR A 158 9.04 13.23 22.09
CA TYR A 158 7.90 13.44 22.97
C TYR A 158 8.29 13.34 24.47
N LYS A 159 9.05 12.30 24.85
CA LYS A 159 9.57 12.13 26.22
C LYS A 159 10.49 13.30 26.62
N MET A 160 11.33 13.79 25.71
CA MET A 160 12.21 14.93 25.95
C MET A 160 11.39 16.20 26.18
N LEU A 161 10.40 16.49 25.36
CA LEU A 161 9.50 17.63 25.55
C LEU A 161 8.75 17.54 26.90
N GLN A 162 8.24 16.36 27.24
CA GLN A 162 7.57 16.11 28.52
C GLN A 162 8.52 16.29 29.73
N SER A 163 9.81 15.94 29.60
CA SER A 163 10.81 16.09 30.65
C SER A 163 11.25 17.54 30.91
N GLN A 164 11.02 18.45 29.95
CA GLN A 164 11.36 19.89 30.14
C GLN A 164 10.49 20.54 31.21
N ILE A 165 9.30 20.02 31.47
CA ILE A 165 8.54 20.39 32.66
C ILE A 165 9.07 19.50 33.78
N ASN A 166 9.92 20.03 34.67
CA ASN A 166 10.42 19.25 35.82
C ASN A 166 9.27 18.99 36.83
N PRO A 167 8.64 17.75 36.79
CA PRO A 167 7.47 17.49 37.61
C PRO A 167 7.80 17.61 39.10
N HIS A 168 9.04 17.29 39.49
CA HIS A 168 9.48 17.34 40.85
C HIS A 168 9.54 18.77 41.39
N CYS A 169 9.96 19.73 40.57
CA CYS A 169 9.95 21.15 40.96
C CYS A 169 8.52 21.65 41.18
N LEU A 170 7.58 21.28 40.28
CA LEU A 170 6.17 21.65 40.41
C LEU A 170 5.55 21.05 41.69
N TYR A 171 5.82 19.77 41.99
CA TYR A 171 5.32 19.12 43.20
C TYR A 171 5.86 19.79 44.47
N ASN A 172 7.13 20.12 44.53
CA ASN A 172 7.74 20.78 45.66
C ASN A 172 7.15 22.16 45.88
N THR A 173 6.91 22.91 44.82
CA THR A 173 6.28 24.21 44.86
C THR A 173 4.84 24.12 45.37
N LEU A 174 4.04 23.20 44.83
CA LEU A 174 2.67 22.94 45.26
C LEU A 174 2.60 22.50 46.74
N ASN A 175 3.50 21.58 47.14
CA ASN A 175 3.58 21.20 48.55
C ASN A 175 3.91 22.37 49.45
N SER A 176 4.80 23.28 49.08
CA SER A 176 5.11 24.49 49.85
C SER A 176 3.89 25.40 49.98
N ILE A 177 3.11 25.59 48.88
CA ILE A 177 1.86 26.38 48.91
C ILE A 177 0.83 25.70 49.82
N LYS A 178 0.68 24.39 49.76
CA LYS A 178 -0.20 23.59 50.65
C LYS A 178 0.15 23.83 52.12
N TRP A 179 1.44 23.72 52.49
CA TRP A 179 1.89 23.92 53.85
C TRP A 179 1.62 25.35 54.31
N MET A 180 1.90 26.37 53.51
CA MET A 180 1.58 27.75 53.82
C MET A 180 0.07 27.97 54.04
N ALA A 181 -0.76 27.38 53.17
CA ALA A 181 -2.22 27.47 53.30
C ALA A 181 -2.72 26.79 54.57
N THR A 182 -2.13 25.64 54.96
CA THR A 182 -2.46 24.93 56.22
C THR A 182 -2.10 25.77 57.43
N ILE A 183 -0.91 26.42 57.47
CA ILE A 183 -0.49 27.29 58.57
C ILE A 183 -1.38 28.53 58.70
N GLN A 184 -1.85 29.04 57.57
CA GLN A 184 -2.73 30.21 57.54
C GLN A 184 -4.22 29.90 57.74
N ASN A 185 -4.57 28.62 58.07
CA ASN A 185 -5.96 28.14 58.19
C ASN A 185 -6.81 28.44 56.98
N ALA A 186 -6.23 28.28 55.77
CA ALA A 186 -6.92 28.42 54.47
C ALA A 186 -7.21 27.01 53.84
N PRO A 187 -8.20 26.25 54.34
CA PRO A 187 -8.40 24.84 53.94
C PRO A 187 -8.72 24.71 52.46
N GLY A 188 -9.44 25.64 51.85
CA GLY A 188 -9.75 25.60 50.41
C GLY A 188 -8.52 25.67 49.51
N ILE A 189 -7.54 26.49 49.89
CA ILE A 189 -6.27 26.59 49.13
C ILE A 189 -5.48 25.28 49.29
N ALA A 190 -5.45 24.71 50.50
CA ALA A 190 -4.76 23.45 50.75
C ALA A 190 -5.39 22.30 49.99
N GLU A 191 -6.71 22.21 49.90
CA GLU A 191 -7.47 21.22 49.16
C GLU A 191 -7.25 21.37 47.65
N MET A 192 -7.41 22.56 47.08
CA MET A 192 -7.18 22.83 45.66
C MET A 192 -5.73 22.48 45.24
N THR A 193 -4.74 22.87 46.06
CA THR A 193 -3.32 22.59 45.79
C THR A 193 -3.04 21.08 45.85
N THR A 194 -3.72 20.35 46.75
CA THR A 194 -3.60 18.89 46.84
C THR A 194 -4.19 18.22 45.59
N ALA A 195 -5.38 18.63 45.18
CA ALA A 195 -6.03 18.12 43.96
C ALA A 195 -5.16 18.40 42.71
N LEU A 196 -4.61 19.61 42.56
CA LEU A 196 -3.72 19.96 41.47
C LEU A 196 -2.44 19.12 41.47
N SER A 197 -1.86 18.86 42.64
CA SER A 197 -0.68 17.99 42.78
C SER A 197 -0.96 16.57 42.30
N ARG A 198 -2.15 16.01 42.64
CA ARG A 198 -2.55 14.67 42.18
C ARG A 198 -2.80 14.63 40.67
N LEU A 199 -3.47 15.63 40.10
CA LEU A 199 -3.67 15.74 38.66
C LEU A 199 -2.33 15.76 37.90
N LEU A 200 -1.38 16.64 38.30
CA LEU A 200 -0.06 16.71 37.71
C LEU A 200 0.73 15.39 37.84
N LYS A 201 0.64 14.72 39.00
CA LYS A 201 1.28 13.41 39.22
C LYS A 201 0.71 12.35 38.27
N ASN A 202 -0.60 12.35 38.06
CA ASN A 202 -1.25 11.44 37.13
C ASN A 202 -0.88 11.73 35.68
N ILE A 203 -0.79 12.98 35.26
CA ILE A 203 -0.33 13.37 33.92
C ILE A 203 1.13 12.92 33.69
N ALA A 204 2.00 13.13 34.69
CA ALA A 204 3.41 12.76 34.60
C ALA A 204 3.67 11.23 34.59
N LYS A 205 2.81 10.43 35.21
CA LYS A 205 2.87 8.96 35.19
C LYS A 205 2.34 8.31 33.88
N GLY A 206 1.87 9.07 32.92
CA GLY A 206 1.06 8.78 31.76
C GLY A 206 1.54 7.77 30.72
N THR A 207 2.18 6.66 31.09
CA THR A 207 2.53 5.55 30.17
C THR A 207 1.41 4.55 29.94
N GLU A 208 0.41 4.51 30.82
CA GLU A 208 -0.71 3.58 30.71
C GLU A 208 -1.79 4.16 29.78
N LYS A 209 -2.14 3.42 28.74
CA LYS A 209 -3.17 3.82 27.77
C LYS A 209 -4.59 3.66 28.34
N ALA A 210 -4.82 2.66 29.17
CA ALA A 210 -6.10 2.38 29.80
C ALA A 210 -5.93 2.28 31.34
N VAL A 211 -6.97 2.69 32.07
CA VAL A 211 -7.02 2.67 33.53
C VAL A 211 -8.36 2.13 34.02
N PRO A 212 -8.45 1.57 35.23
CA PRO A 212 -9.73 1.24 35.84
C PRO A 212 -10.64 2.48 35.91
N LEU A 213 -11.95 2.28 35.71
CA LEU A 213 -12.93 3.39 35.80
C LEU A 213 -12.84 4.11 37.15
N SER A 214 -12.62 3.38 38.25
CA SER A 214 -12.41 3.98 39.58
C SER A 214 -11.26 5.00 39.61
N ALA A 215 -10.18 4.74 38.88
CA ALA A 215 -9.04 5.66 38.78
C ALA A 215 -9.38 6.93 37.97
N GLU A 216 -10.16 6.77 36.91
CA GLU A 216 -10.64 7.90 36.10
C GLU A 216 -11.62 8.78 36.90
N LEU A 217 -12.52 8.17 37.69
CA LEU A 217 -13.41 8.91 38.60
C LEU A 217 -12.64 9.69 39.66
N SER A 218 -11.60 9.09 40.27
CA SER A 218 -10.74 9.78 41.25
C SER A 218 -10.01 10.98 40.60
N LEU A 219 -9.58 10.86 39.36
CA LEU A 219 -8.98 11.96 38.61
C LEU A 219 -9.99 13.08 38.34
N LEU A 220 -11.22 12.70 38.04
CA LEU A 220 -12.32 13.60 37.81
C LEU A 220 -12.71 14.36 39.08
N ASP A 221 -12.70 13.70 40.25
CA ASP A 221 -12.93 14.34 41.56
C ASP A 221 -11.86 15.40 41.86
N ASP A 222 -10.58 15.09 41.61
CA ASP A 222 -9.50 16.07 41.76
C ASP A 222 -9.68 17.28 40.83
N TYR A 223 -10.07 17.04 39.58
CA TYR A 223 -10.37 18.09 38.60
C TYR A 223 -11.58 18.95 39.07
N PHE A 224 -12.68 18.29 39.46
CA PHE A 224 -13.90 18.95 39.90
C PHE A 224 -13.67 19.77 41.20
N THR A 225 -12.85 19.31 42.12
CA THR A 225 -12.45 20.05 43.31
C THR A 225 -11.85 21.41 42.94
N ILE A 226 -10.99 21.51 41.95
CA ILE A 226 -10.42 22.77 41.49
C ILE A 226 -11.51 23.65 40.89
N GLN A 227 -12.38 23.08 40.03
CA GLN A 227 -13.47 23.84 39.40
C GLN A 227 -14.49 24.36 40.41
N LYS A 228 -14.83 23.56 41.43
CA LYS A 228 -15.73 23.98 42.51
C LYS A 228 -15.26 25.27 43.21
N TYR A 229 -13.97 25.36 43.49
CA TYR A 229 -13.40 26.59 44.07
C TYR A 229 -13.36 27.73 43.05
N ARG A 230 -13.08 27.47 41.79
CA ARG A 230 -13.12 28.48 40.73
C ARG A 230 -14.50 29.12 40.54
N TYR A 231 -15.54 28.32 40.65
CA TYR A 231 -16.93 28.76 40.52
C TYR A 231 -17.61 29.07 41.84
N GLY A 232 -16.85 29.24 42.94
CA GLY A 232 -17.37 29.63 44.23
C GLY A 232 -18.37 28.65 44.85
N GLY A 233 -18.32 27.39 44.49
CA GLY A 233 -19.19 26.33 45.00
C GLY A 233 -20.57 26.28 44.36
N THR A 234 -20.79 26.99 43.25
CA THR A 234 -22.08 27.00 42.53
C THR A 234 -22.29 25.77 41.63
N ILE A 235 -21.27 24.92 41.46
CA ILE A 235 -21.37 23.68 40.72
C ILE A 235 -21.28 22.46 41.65
N SER A 236 -22.06 21.41 41.33
CA SER A 236 -22.04 20.15 42.07
C SER A 236 -21.85 18.97 41.13
N LEU A 237 -21.22 17.89 41.63
CA LEU A 237 -21.00 16.64 40.94
C LEU A 237 -21.61 15.51 41.78
N GLU A 238 -22.46 14.71 41.18
CA GLU A 238 -23.14 13.61 41.81
C GLU A 238 -22.89 12.31 41.07
N TYR A 239 -22.68 11.23 41.80
CA TYR A 239 -22.46 9.89 41.22
C TYR A 239 -23.63 8.97 41.55
N ARG A 240 -24.08 8.23 40.56
CA ARG A 240 -24.99 7.14 40.69
C ARG A 240 -24.38 5.89 40.05
N ILE A 241 -24.10 4.90 40.86
CA ILE A 241 -23.43 3.67 40.42
C ILE A 241 -24.39 2.51 40.72
N ASP A 242 -24.94 1.91 39.66
CA ASP A 242 -25.90 0.80 39.78
C ASP A 242 -25.17 -0.57 39.85
N ASP A 243 -23.91 -0.67 39.32
CA ASP A 243 -23.09 -1.89 39.33
C ASP A 243 -21.64 -1.55 39.73
N GLU A 244 -21.25 -1.99 40.93
CA GLU A 244 -19.88 -1.74 41.44
C GLU A 244 -18.81 -2.48 40.63
N ALA A 245 -19.14 -3.58 39.92
CA ALA A 245 -18.20 -4.29 39.08
C ALA A 245 -17.72 -3.40 37.91
N ALA A 246 -18.51 -2.42 37.50
CA ALA A 246 -18.14 -1.44 36.47
C ALA A 246 -16.88 -0.64 36.85
N LEU A 247 -16.62 -0.42 38.13
CA LEU A 247 -15.48 0.35 38.62
C LEU A 247 -14.12 -0.29 38.30
N SER A 248 -14.10 -1.59 38.08
CA SER A 248 -12.88 -2.33 37.67
C SER A 248 -12.71 -2.45 36.16
N CYS A 249 -13.69 -2.02 35.34
CA CYS A 249 -13.56 -2.02 33.88
C CYS A 249 -12.45 -1.06 33.44
N LEU A 250 -11.62 -1.53 32.48
CA LEU A 250 -10.59 -0.69 31.91
C LEU A 250 -11.18 0.24 30.85
N ILE A 251 -10.89 1.52 31.00
CA ILE A 251 -11.28 2.55 30.02
C ILE A 251 -10.06 3.35 29.57
N PRO A 252 -10.07 3.87 28.35
CA PRO A 252 -9.01 4.75 27.89
C PRO A 252 -8.92 5.99 28.77
N ARG A 253 -7.71 6.36 29.14
CA ARG A 253 -7.45 7.49 30.05
C ARG A 253 -7.98 8.80 29.49
N PHE A 254 -8.43 9.71 30.32
CA PHE A 254 -9.04 10.99 29.92
C PHE A 254 -10.27 10.81 29.01
N THR A 255 -11.14 9.87 29.32
CA THR A 255 -12.40 9.66 28.62
C THR A 255 -13.53 10.52 29.22
N LEU A 256 -13.62 10.58 30.53
CA LEU A 256 -14.72 11.31 31.23
C LEU A 256 -14.42 12.79 31.39
N GLN A 257 -13.17 13.16 31.65
CA GLN A 257 -12.77 14.54 31.92
C GLN A 257 -13.18 15.52 30.81
N PRO A 258 -12.94 15.28 29.51
CA PRO A 258 -13.32 16.20 28.45
C PRO A 258 -14.86 16.39 28.35
N VAL A 259 -15.62 15.37 28.70
CA VAL A 259 -17.09 15.42 28.70
C VAL A 259 -17.59 16.32 29.86
N VAL A 260 -17.02 16.13 31.05
CA VAL A 260 -17.36 16.97 32.20
C VAL A 260 -16.88 18.41 32.00
N GLU A 261 -15.71 18.61 31.39
CA GLU A 261 -15.26 19.96 30.99
C GLU A 261 -16.27 20.64 30.07
N ASN A 262 -16.77 19.92 29.07
CA ASN A 262 -17.80 20.43 28.16
C ASN A 262 -19.09 20.79 28.91
N SER A 263 -19.55 19.96 29.84
CA SER A 263 -20.73 20.23 30.66
C SER A 263 -20.55 21.49 31.53
N ILE A 264 -19.37 21.71 32.11
CA ILE A 264 -19.10 22.91 32.91
C ILE A 264 -19.08 24.18 32.02
N PHE A 265 -18.25 24.19 30.97
CA PHE A 265 -18.01 25.39 30.17
C PHE A 265 -19.16 25.76 29.23
N HIS A 266 -19.83 24.77 28.65
CA HIS A 266 -20.88 25.00 27.64
C HIS A 266 -22.31 24.75 28.18
N GLY A 267 -22.44 23.96 29.25
CA GLY A 267 -23.72 23.71 29.87
C GLY A 267 -24.03 24.66 31.01
N ILE A 268 -23.20 24.61 32.09
CA ILE A 268 -23.52 25.27 33.36
C ILE A 268 -23.05 26.73 33.36
N GLU A 269 -21.84 27.04 32.92
CA GLU A 269 -21.27 28.42 32.97
C GLU A 269 -22.20 29.42 32.24
N PRO A 270 -22.71 29.15 31.02
CA PRO A 270 -23.63 30.08 30.35
C PRO A 270 -24.99 30.23 31.03
N LYS A 271 -25.41 29.23 31.85
CA LYS A 271 -26.69 29.27 32.63
C LYS A 271 -26.66 30.39 33.67
N GLY A 272 -25.48 30.72 34.22
CA GLY A 272 -25.29 31.80 35.21
C GLY A 272 -25.96 31.57 36.58
N THR A 273 -26.49 30.37 36.82
CA THR A 273 -27.09 29.91 38.07
C THR A 273 -26.43 28.60 38.52
N PRO A 274 -26.57 28.20 39.81
CA PRO A 274 -26.03 26.93 40.25
C PRO A 274 -26.48 25.77 39.37
N GLY A 275 -25.56 24.82 39.10
CA GLY A 275 -25.80 23.71 38.28
C GLY A 275 -25.20 22.40 38.83
N THR A 276 -25.77 21.30 38.40
CA THR A 276 -25.41 19.94 38.81
C THR A 276 -25.03 19.08 37.61
N ILE A 277 -23.91 18.38 37.74
CA ILE A 277 -23.52 17.30 36.82
C ILE A 277 -23.75 15.98 37.52
N THR A 278 -24.52 15.10 36.90
CA THR A 278 -24.81 13.76 37.40
C THR A 278 -24.09 12.74 36.50
N ILE A 279 -23.28 11.87 37.08
CA ILE A 279 -22.63 10.76 36.39
C ILE A 279 -23.32 9.47 36.82
N HIS A 280 -24.06 8.85 35.90
CA HIS A 280 -24.75 7.60 36.12
C HIS A 280 -24.05 6.46 35.40
N ILE A 281 -23.57 5.49 36.16
CA ILE A 281 -22.79 4.35 35.70
C ILE A 281 -23.63 3.08 35.86
N PHE A 282 -23.90 2.42 34.76
CA PHE A 282 -24.73 1.21 34.76
C PHE A 282 -24.35 0.27 33.62
N ARG A 283 -24.66 -0.99 33.83
CA ARG A 283 -24.53 -2.03 32.81
C ARG A 283 -25.79 -2.05 31.95
N LYS A 284 -25.66 -1.63 30.68
CA LYS A 284 -26.79 -1.61 29.75
C LYS A 284 -27.25 -3.01 29.34
N ASN A 285 -26.29 -3.93 29.15
CA ASN A 285 -26.48 -5.36 28.88
C ASN A 285 -25.20 -6.10 29.25
N ASP A 286 -25.14 -7.41 29.00
CA ASP A 286 -23.99 -8.24 29.37
C ASP A 286 -22.65 -7.83 28.71
N ALA A 287 -22.69 -7.07 27.65
CA ALA A 287 -21.53 -6.67 26.86
C ALA A 287 -21.18 -5.18 26.93
N ILE A 288 -22.12 -4.33 27.39
CA ILE A 288 -21.99 -2.87 27.26
C ILE A 288 -22.08 -2.20 28.63
N LEU A 289 -21.03 -1.47 28.99
CA LEU A 289 -20.99 -0.47 30.03
C LEU A 289 -21.46 0.85 29.44
N GLN A 290 -22.44 1.51 30.09
CA GLN A 290 -22.88 2.85 29.75
C GLN A 290 -22.64 3.79 30.91
N ILE A 291 -22.05 4.96 30.61
CA ILE A 291 -21.81 6.04 31.56
C ILE A 291 -22.48 7.28 31.01
N ASP A 292 -23.58 7.71 31.68
CA ASP A 292 -24.31 8.91 31.28
C ASP A 292 -23.86 10.08 32.13
N ILE A 293 -23.37 11.12 31.47
CA ILE A 293 -22.94 12.38 32.08
C ILE A 293 -23.99 13.42 31.72
N THR A 294 -24.80 13.83 32.68
CA THR A 294 -25.91 14.74 32.51
C THR A 294 -25.65 16.03 33.23
N ASP A 295 -25.74 17.15 32.54
CA ASP A 295 -25.79 18.50 33.15
C ASP A 295 -27.18 19.13 33.01
N ASP A 296 -27.55 19.93 33.99
CA ASP A 296 -28.75 20.74 34.02
C ASP A 296 -28.54 22.15 33.45
N GLY A 297 -27.64 22.24 32.47
CA GLY A 297 -27.20 23.49 31.85
C GLY A 297 -28.20 24.08 30.85
N VAL A 298 -27.65 24.93 29.94
CA VAL A 298 -28.49 25.61 28.92
C VAL A 298 -29.00 24.67 27.83
N GLY A 299 -28.50 23.46 27.76
CA GLY A 299 -28.81 22.51 26.69
C GLY A 299 -28.43 23.00 25.30
N MET A 300 -28.75 22.22 24.26
CA MET A 300 -28.44 22.54 22.88
C MET A 300 -29.55 22.05 21.93
N THR A 301 -29.61 22.61 20.73
CA THR A 301 -30.52 22.15 19.67
C THR A 301 -30.04 20.80 19.12
N GLU A 302 -30.95 20.04 18.47
CA GLU A 302 -30.55 18.77 17.81
C GLU A 302 -29.44 18.93 16.79
N GLU A 303 -29.37 20.07 16.10
CA GLU A 303 -28.34 20.35 15.11
C GLU A 303 -26.96 20.54 15.77
N GLN A 304 -26.92 21.30 16.88
CA GLN A 304 -25.70 21.47 17.70
C GLN A 304 -25.25 20.13 18.30
N ALA A 305 -26.18 19.30 18.80
CA ALA A 305 -25.86 17.99 19.34
C ALA A 305 -25.25 17.04 18.29
N ARG A 306 -25.75 17.07 17.04
CA ARG A 306 -25.16 16.32 15.93
C ARG A 306 -23.79 16.83 15.53
N GLN A 307 -23.59 18.16 15.53
CA GLN A 307 -22.31 18.79 15.18
C GLN A 307 -21.23 18.52 16.22
N LEU A 308 -21.58 18.35 17.50
CA LEU A 308 -20.62 18.09 18.59
C LEU A 308 -19.77 16.83 18.35
N LEU A 309 -20.30 15.82 17.69
CA LEU A 309 -19.59 14.57 17.36
C LEU A 309 -19.00 14.57 15.93
N SER A 310 -19.38 15.52 15.07
CA SER A 310 -18.90 15.64 13.69
C SER A 310 -17.64 16.52 13.61
N GLU A 311 -16.80 16.24 12.60
CA GLU A 311 -15.65 17.12 12.29
C GLU A 311 -16.11 18.43 11.64
N ASN A 312 -16.02 19.57 12.33
CA ASN A 312 -16.04 20.86 11.67
C ASN A 312 -14.62 21.23 11.19
N LYS A 313 -14.34 21.05 9.89
CA LYS A 313 -13.06 21.39 9.24
C LYS A 313 -12.83 22.90 9.05
N ASN A 314 -13.75 23.80 9.45
CA ASN A 314 -13.75 25.18 8.96
C ASN A 314 -13.51 26.28 9.98
N GLU A 315 -13.16 26.00 11.24
CA GLU A 315 -12.86 27.12 12.16
C GLU A 315 -11.40 27.09 12.65
N LYS A 316 -10.59 27.96 12.02
CA LYS A 316 -9.17 28.23 12.35
C LYS A 316 -8.99 29.08 13.60
N THR A 317 -9.98 29.20 14.47
CA THR A 317 -9.93 30.12 15.61
C THR A 317 -10.32 29.43 16.91
N GLU A 318 -9.37 29.34 17.83
CA GLU A 318 -9.36 28.76 19.18
C GLU A 318 -8.93 27.29 19.30
N PHE A 319 -7.66 27.08 19.12
CA PHE A 319 -6.95 25.81 19.02
C PHE A 319 -7.01 24.89 20.27
N PHE A 320 -7.71 25.22 21.35
CA PHE A 320 -7.70 24.44 22.60
C PHE A 320 -9.06 24.11 23.22
N ARG A 321 -10.20 24.60 22.70
CA ARG A 321 -11.51 24.43 23.37
C ARG A 321 -12.46 23.39 22.76
N GLU A 322 -12.36 23.07 21.47
CA GLU A 322 -13.35 22.18 20.80
C GLU A 322 -12.84 20.76 20.49
N ILE A 323 -11.58 20.45 20.80
CA ILE A 323 -10.93 19.18 20.41
C ILE A 323 -11.32 17.98 21.31
N GLY A 324 -11.99 18.23 22.48
CA GLY A 324 -12.13 17.22 23.52
C GLY A 324 -13.10 16.08 23.20
N VAL A 325 -14.39 16.38 23.01
CA VAL A 325 -15.49 15.39 22.97
C VAL A 325 -15.46 14.56 21.68
N SER A 326 -15.31 15.20 20.53
CA SER A 326 -15.20 14.52 19.23
C SER A 326 -14.00 13.57 19.16
N ASN A 327 -12.85 13.98 19.75
CA ASN A 327 -11.67 13.12 19.81
C ASN A 327 -11.87 11.89 20.72
N VAL A 328 -12.58 12.05 21.83
CA VAL A 328 -12.97 10.93 22.70
C VAL A 328 -13.84 9.95 21.91
N HIS A 329 -14.85 10.43 21.20
CA HIS A 329 -15.72 9.60 20.37
C HIS A 329 -14.92 8.74 19.36
N LYS A 330 -14.08 9.38 18.56
CA LYS A 330 -13.24 8.71 17.55
C LYS A 330 -12.26 7.72 18.18
N ARG A 331 -11.64 8.08 19.30
CA ARG A 331 -10.71 7.20 20.01
C ARG A 331 -11.40 5.92 20.49
N LEU A 332 -12.59 6.05 21.06
CA LEU A 332 -13.38 4.90 21.52
C LEU A 332 -13.83 4.01 20.36
N GLN A 333 -14.26 4.60 19.24
CA GLN A 333 -14.59 3.83 18.03
C GLN A 333 -13.38 3.14 17.42
N TYR A 334 -12.22 3.79 17.39
CA TYR A 334 -10.99 3.17 16.88
C TYR A 334 -10.53 1.99 17.74
N GLU A 335 -10.71 2.08 19.08
CA GLU A 335 -10.22 1.07 20.01
C GLU A 335 -11.20 -0.10 20.16
N PHE A 336 -12.50 0.15 20.15
CA PHE A 336 -13.53 -0.84 20.47
C PHE A 336 -14.51 -1.14 19.33
N GLY A 337 -14.49 -0.38 18.24
CA GLY A 337 -15.37 -0.54 17.09
C GLY A 337 -16.52 0.48 17.05
N GLU A 338 -17.23 0.53 15.91
CA GLU A 338 -18.23 1.56 15.59
C GLU A 338 -19.49 1.52 16.51
N ASP A 339 -19.75 0.42 17.18
CA ASP A 339 -20.89 0.28 18.10
C ASP A 339 -20.68 1.06 19.42
N TYR A 340 -19.44 1.41 19.73
CA TYR A 340 -19.01 2.12 20.93
C TYR A 340 -18.72 3.61 20.63
N GLY A 341 -18.43 4.38 21.69
CA GLY A 341 -18.18 5.81 21.58
C GLY A 341 -19.19 6.66 22.31
N LEU A 342 -19.41 7.88 21.86
CA LEU A 342 -20.31 8.84 22.51
C LEU A 342 -21.65 8.96 21.79
N ARG A 343 -22.71 9.16 22.58
CA ARG A 343 -24.02 9.59 22.10
C ARG A 343 -24.43 10.84 22.87
N VAL A 344 -25.13 11.76 22.20
CA VAL A 344 -25.55 13.01 22.80
C VAL A 344 -27.06 13.13 22.68
N GLU A 345 -27.71 13.42 23.81
CA GLU A 345 -29.10 13.79 23.90
C GLU A 345 -29.18 15.12 24.66
N SER A 346 -29.89 16.10 24.10
CA SER A 346 -30.00 17.42 24.74
C SER A 346 -31.33 18.05 24.44
N ARG A 347 -31.79 18.85 25.39
CA ARG A 347 -32.98 19.69 25.24
C ARG A 347 -32.64 21.11 25.67
N LEU A 348 -32.86 22.04 24.75
CA LEU A 348 -32.57 23.47 24.98
C LEU A 348 -33.21 23.98 26.25
N SER A 349 -32.45 24.65 27.10
CA SER A 349 -32.81 25.22 28.40
C SER A 349 -33.23 24.19 29.47
N GLU A 350 -32.97 22.90 29.27
CA GLU A 350 -33.26 21.85 30.23
C GLU A 350 -32.05 21.04 30.67
N PHE A 351 -31.41 20.33 29.72
CA PHE A 351 -30.29 19.47 30.05
C PHE A 351 -29.44 19.07 28.80
N THR A 352 -28.24 18.58 29.07
CA THR A 352 -27.46 17.78 28.09
C THR A 352 -27.03 16.49 28.76
N THR A 353 -27.21 15.36 28.08
CA THR A 353 -26.69 14.05 28.46
C THR A 353 -25.71 13.57 27.39
N VAL A 354 -24.48 13.27 27.77
CA VAL A 354 -23.49 12.58 26.95
C VAL A 354 -23.32 11.17 27.49
N SER A 355 -23.74 10.18 26.70
CA SER A 355 -23.61 8.76 27.02
C SER A 355 -22.30 8.21 26.45
N VAL A 356 -21.43 7.67 27.29
CA VAL A 356 -20.20 6.97 26.93
C VAL A 356 -20.51 5.48 26.90
N LEU A 357 -20.34 4.83 25.73
CA LEU A 357 -20.55 3.40 25.56
C LEU A 357 -19.21 2.68 25.42
N LEU A 358 -18.98 1.68 26.25
CA LEU A 358 -17.74 0.93 26.35
C LEU A 358 -18.05 -0.57 26.48
N PRO A 359 -17.08 -1.49 26.18
CA PRO A 359 -17.21 -2.89 26.53
C PRO A 359 -17.30 -3.06 28.05
N PHE A 360 -18.23 -3.90 28.51
CA PHE A 360 -18.28 -4.32 29.91
C PHE A 360 -17.29 -5.48 30.13
N ALA A 361 -16.08 -5.17 30.54
CA ALA A 361 -15.03 -6.13 30.83
C ALA A 361 -14.35 -5.80 32.16
N PRO A 362 -14.96 -6.16 33.29
CA PRO A 362 -14.36 -5.96 34.60
C PRO A 362 -13.09 -6.79 34.71
N GLN A 363 -12.04 -6.18 35.26
CA GLN A 363 -10.81 -6.91 35.60
C GLN A 363 -11.13 -7.82 36.75
N GLU A 364 -10.99 -9.14 36.57
CA GLU A 364 -11.02 -10.07 37.71
C GLU A 364 -9.81 -9.74 38.59
N ASP A 365 -10.05 -9.54 39.89
CA ASP A 365 -8.99 -9.43 40.88
C ASP A 365 -8.10 -10.67 40.76
N ILE A 366 -6.91 -10.54 40.21
CA ILE A 366 -5.84 -11.52 40.32
C ILE A 366 -5.33 -11.35 41.74
N GLY A 367 -5.96 -12.11 42.67
CA GLY A 367 -5.56 -12.20 44.06
C GLY A 367 -4.17 -12.79 44.28
#